data_3db4cf9cf74315b50dc43d6882d8be0b
#
_entry.id   3db4cf9cf74315b50dc43d6882d8be0b
#
_cell.length_a   1.000
_cell.length_b   1.000
_cell.length_c   1.000
_cell.angle_alpha   90.00
_cell.angle_beta   90.00
_cell.angle_gamma   90.00
#
_symmetry.space_group_name_H-M   'P 1'
#
loop_
_entity.id
_entity.type
_entity.pdbx_description
1 polymer ?
#
loop_
_entity_poly.entity_id
_entity_poly.type
_entity_poly.pdbx_seq_one_letter_code
_entity_poly.pdbx_strand_id
1 'polypeptide(L)'
;WTNFIKPHPPFESPSPWNKLYRTADMMPPFRPEGFQELLTYWNKFQNRYKYRDKGYDELLFRTIKAMYYASISFIDYNVGRMLESLGDAMDNTLIVYTSDHGEMLGDYGSVGKRTMLNPAVKIPLLVKWAGNVEPNTQIDTPVSLLDLFPTFAHVAGAEPTAPLSEGLDLQQIMSGE
;
A
#
# COMPACT_ATOMS: atom_id res chain seq x y z
N TRP A 1 -8.02 9.37 12.02
CA TRP A 1 -8.07 8.68 10.73
C TRP A 1 -7.89 9.66 9.58
N THR A 2 -6.92 9.41 8.71
CA THR A 2 -6.65 10.21 7.52
C THR A 2 -6.48 9.30 6.32
N ASN A 3 -7.12 9.66 5.19
CA ASN A 3 -7.01 8.94 3.93
C ASN A 3 -6.40 9.81 2.85
N PHE A 4 -5.54 9.21 2.05
CA PHE A 4 -5.09 9.75 0.77
C PHE A 4 -5.73 8.94 -0.36
N ILE A 5 -6.38 9.60 -1.32
CA ILE A 5 -6.89 8.93 -2.52
C ILE A 5 -5.73 8.51 -3.43
N LYS A 6 -4.70 9.34 -3.53
CA LYS A 6 -3.46 8.96 -4.23
C LYS A 6 -2.71 7.87 -3.46
N PRO A 7 -1.99 7.00 -4.16
CA PRO A 7 -1.60 7.04 -5.58
C PRO A 7 -2.61 6.40 -6.55
N HIS A 8 -3.91 6.28 -6.17
CA HIS A 8 -4.97 5.77 -7.06
C HIS A 8 -5.00 6.54 -8.41
N PRO A 9 -5.31 5.86 -9.55
CA PRO A 9 -5.51 6.54 -10.83
C PRO A 9 -6.51 7.71 -10.77
N PRO A 10 -6.34 8.76 -11.61
CA PRO A 10 -5.33 8.91 -12.65
C PRO A 10 -3.92 9.08 -12.07
N PHE A 11 -2.93 8.46 -12.76
CA PHE A 11 -1.53 8.47 -12.33
C PHE A 11 -0.89 9.83 -12.64
N GLU A 12 -1.07 10.75 -11.73
CA GLU A 12 -0.57 12.12 -11.80
C GLU A 12 -0.10 12.55 -10.40
N SER A 13 0.85 13.46 -10.35
CA SER A 13 1.35 14.05 -9.11
C SER A 13 1.52 15.57 -9.29
N PRO A 14 1.28 16.38 -8.24
CA PRO A 14 1.45 17.82 -8.31
C PRO A 14 2.91 18.21 -8.49
N SER A 15 3.15 19.43 -9.01
CA SER A 15 4.48 20.05 -8.98
C SER A 15 4.85 20.42 -7.54
N PRO A 16 6.12 20.27 -7.12
CA PRO A 16 7.29 19.84 -7.90
C PRO A 16 7.48 18.32 -7.98
N TRP A 17 6.65 17.52 -7.28
CA TRP A 17 6.78 16.06 -7.10
C TRP A 17 6.83 15.31 -8.41
N ASN A 18 6.04 15.73 -9.41
CA ASN A 18 5.99 15.13 -10.75
C ASN A 18 7.32 15.18 -11.52
N LYS A 19 8.33 15.86 -10.99
CA LYS A 19 9.67 15.96 -11.58
C LYS A 19 10.73 15.15 -10.85
N LEU A 20 10.37 14.45 -9.75
CA LEU A 20 11.33 13.73 -8.92
C LEU A 20 11.87 12.47 -9.59
N TYR A 21 11.02 11.79 -10.35
CA TYR A 21 11.37 10.50 -10.94
C TYR A 21 11.35 10.59 -12.46
N ARG A 22 12.42 10.10 -13.08
CA ARG A 22 12.54 10.07 -14.54
C ARG A 22 12.05 8.74 -15.06
N THR A 23 11.29 8.77 -16.14
CA THR A 23 10.78 7.56 -16.81
C THR A 23 11.90 6.57 -17.16
N ALA A 24 13.05 7.08 -17.60
CA ALA A 24 14.21 6.25 -17.98
C ALA A 24 14.79 5.44 -16.80
N ASP A 25 14.65 5.93 -15.57
CA ASP A 25 15.22 5.32 -14.38
C ASP A 25 14.28 4.26 -13.76
N MET A 26 13.05 4.14 -14.26
CA MET A 26 12.06 3.19 -13.74
C MET A 26 12.32 1.78 -14.28
N MET A 27 12.27 0.79 -13.40
CA MET A 27 12.30 -0.60 -13.80
C MET A 27 11.09 -0.95 -14.68
N PRO A 28 11.29 -1.74 -15.76
CA PRO A 28 10.17 -2.23 -16.55
C PRO A 28 9.23 -3.08 -15.67
N PRO A 29 7.95 -3.22 -16.05
CA PRO A 29 7.05 -4.15 -15.40
C PRO A 29 7.56 -5.59 -15.41
N PHE A 30 7.30 -6.32 -14.34
CA PHE A 30 7.63 -7.73 -14.24
C PHE A 30 6.66 -8.57 -15.07
N ARG A 31 7.16 -9.28 -16.07
CA ARG A 31 6.36 -10.09 -16.99
C ARG A 31 7.02 -11.45 -17.22
N PRO A 32 6.87 -12.39 -16.27
CA PRO A 32 7.44 -13.74 -16.42
C PRO A 32 6.76 -14.49 -17.56
N GLU A 33 7.45 -15.48 -18.12
CA GLU A 33 6.84 -16.38 -19.11
C GLU A 33 5.58 -17.05 -18.55
N GLY A 34 4.55 -17.20 -19.37
CA GLY A 34 3.29 -17.81 -18.96
C GLY A 34 2.41 -16.96 -18.03
N PHE A 35 2.76 -15.71 -17.77
CA PHE A 35 1.99 -14.85 -16.84
C PHE A 35 0.50 -14.72 -17.19
N GLN A 36 0.13 -14.93 -18.46
CA GLN A 36 -1.25 -14.84 -18.93
C GLN A 36 -2.19 -15.84 -18.23
N GLU A 37 -1.65 -16.97 -17.79
CA GLU A 37 -2.39 -18.02 -17.07
C GLU A 37 -2.76 -17.59 -15.65
N LEU A 38 -1.97 -16.67 -15.07
CA LEU A 38 -2.21 -16.13 -13.73
C LEU A 38 -3.26 -15.01 -13.69
N LEU A 39 -3.65 -14.49 -14.86
CA LEU A 39 -4.62 -13.40 -14.94
C LEU A 39 -6.04 -13.91 -14.71
N THR A 40 -6.73 -13.29 -13.76
CA THR A 40 -8.14 -13.53 -13.49
C THR A 40 -9.03 -13.02 -14.64
N TYR A 41 -10.29 -13.45 -14.66
CA TYR A 41 -11.29 -12.89 -15.56
C TYR A 41 -11.35 -11.34 -15.47
N TRP A 42 -11.30 -10.80 -14.24
CA TRP A 42 -11.35 -9.35 -14.01
C TRP A 42 -10.12 -8.63 -14.52
N ASN A 43 -8.93 -9.21 -14.43
CA ASN A 43 -7.73 -8.61 -15.04
C ASN A 43 -7.89 -8.53 -16.56
N LYS A 44 -8.31 -9.63 -17.20
CA LYS A 44 -8.54 -9.68 -18.65
C LYS A 44 -9.63 -8.70 -19.08
N PHE A 45 -10.73 -8.62 -18.33
CA PHE A 45 -11.80 -7.67 -18.56
C PHE A 45 -11.34 -6.22 -18.46
N GLN A 46 -10.61 -5.87 -17.39
CA GLN A 46 -10.08 -4.51 -17.21
C GLN A 46 -9.11 -4.13 -18.32
N ASN A 47 -8.18 -5.02 -18.66
CA ASN A 47 -7.24 -4.76 -19.73
C ASN A 47 -7.98 -4.47 -21.05
N ARG A 48 -9.01 -5.25 -21.38
CA ARG A 48 -9.76 -5.10 -22.62
C ARG A 48 -10.64 -3.84 -22.65
N TYR A 49 -11.46 -3.62 -21.65
CA TYR A 49 -12.49 -2.58 -21.67
C TYR A 49 -12.04 -1.25 -21.08
N LYS A 50 -11.26 -1.27 -20.01
CA LYS A 50 -10.81 -0.05 -19.35
C LYS A 50 -9.54 0.51 -19.99
N TYR A 51 -8.60 -0.35 -20.32
CA TYR A 51 -7.31 0.03 -20.92
C TYR A 51 -7.25 -0.23 -22.42
N ARG A 52 -8.35 -0.72 -23.03
CA ARG A 52 -8.59 -0.88 -24.48
C ARG A 52 -7.57 -1.74 -25.20
N ASP A 53 -7.02 -2.76 -24.54
CA ASP A 53 -6.02 -3.70 -25.08
C ASP A 53 -4.98 -3.02 -25.98
N LYS A 54 -4.51 -1.84 -25.58
CA LYS A 54 -3.56 -1.05 -26.38
C LYS A 54 -2.17 -1.71 -26.50
N GLY A 55 -2.07 -2.95 -26.05
CA GLY A 55 -0.84 -3.69 -26.02
C GLY A 55 0.07 -3.24 -24.89
N TYR A 56 1.27 -3.77 -24.92
CA TYR A 56 2.32 -3.43 -23.97
C TYR A 56 3.19 -2.30 -24.52
N ASP A 57 3.14 -1.16 -23.86
CA ASP A 57 4.04 -0.03 -24.09
C ASP A 57 4.91 0.16 -22.84
N GLU A 58 6.17 -0.25 -22.94
CA GLU A 58 7.11 -0.18 -21.82
C GLU A 58 7.35 1.26 -21.37
N LEU A 59 7.46 2.21 -22.32
CA LEU A 59 7.69 3.61 -21.99
C LEU A 59 6.50 4.19 -21.21
N LEU A 60 5.29 3.85 -21.62
CA LEU A 60 4.08 4.25 -20.89
C LEU A 60 4.07 3.69 -19.47
N PHE A 61 4.37 2.40 -19.29
CA PHE A 61 4.39 1.79 -17.95
C PHE A 61 5.48 2.35 -17.05
N ARG A 62 6.66 2.63 -17.59
CA ARG A 62 7.72 3.32 -16.85
C ARG A 62 7.29 4.74 -16.46
N THR A 63 6.57 5.45 -17.34
CA THR A 63 6.01 6.77 -17.04
C THR A 63 4.96 6.70 -15.93
N ILE A 64 4.06 5.72 -15.98
CA ILE A 64 3.07 5.46 -14.92
C ILE A 64 3.77 5.19 -13.59
N LYS A 65 4.80 4.34 -13.56
CA LYS A 65 5.59 4.05 -12.35
C LYS A 65 6.26 5.32 -11.79
N ALA A 66 6.84 6.15 -12.64
CA ALA A 66 7.44 7.42 -12.21
C ALA A 66 6.42 8.35 -11.54
N MET A 67 5.22 8.47 -12.12
CA MET A 67 4.14 9.28 -11.55
C MET A 67 3.55 8.66 -10.27
N TYR A 68 3.48 7.35 -10.18
CA TYR A 68 3.07 6.64 -8.98
C TYR A 68 4.04 6.91 -7.83
N TYR A 69 5.34 6.77 -8.06
CA TYR A 69 6.39 7.07 -7.06
C TYR A 69 6.38 8.54 -6.64
N ALA A 70 6.17 9.44 -7.60
CA ALA A 70 6.01 10.87 -7.31
C ALA A 70 4.80 11.14 -6.39
N SER A 71 3.69 10.42 -6.59
CA SER A 71 2.52 10.51 -5.72
C SER A 71 2.80 9.96 -4.32
N ILE A 72 3.57 8.88 -4.21
CA ILE A 72 4.00 8.35 -2.90
C ILE A 72 4.87 9.37 -2.16
N SER A 73 5.85 9.99 -2.84
CA SER A 73 6.68 11.04 -2.23
C SER A 73 5.88 12.27 -1.79
N PHE A 74 4.84 12.62 -2.54
CA PHE A 74 3.90 13.67 -2.13
C PHE A 74 3.11 13.29 -0.87
N ILE A 75 2.66 12.03 -0.77
CA ILE A 75 1.97 11.51 0.43
C ILE A 75 2.93 11.52 1.62
N ASP A 76 4.14 10.99 1.45
CA ASP A 76 5.17 10.93 2.47
C ASP A 76 5.46 12.31 3.08
N TYR A 77 5.64 13.32 2.24
CA TYR A 77 5.79 14.71 2.68
C TYR A 77 4.60 15.19 3.54
N ASN A 78 3.37 14.87 3.14
CA ASN A 78 2.19 15.29 3.90
C ASN A 78 2.05 14.49 5.21
N VAL A 79 2.40 13.21 5.21
CA VAL A 79 2.47 12.39 6.43
C VAL A 79 3.49 13.00 7.40
N GLY A 80 4.68 13.38 6.93
CA GLY A 80 5.68 14.06 7.74
C GLY A 80 5.11 15.30 8.44
N ARG A 81 4.44 16.19 7.69
CA ARG A 81 3.77 17.38 8.24
C ARG A 81 2.70 17.05 9.29
N MET A 82 1.94 15.97 9.07
CA MET A 82 0.94 15.52 10.05
C MET A 82 1.61 15.02 11.32
N LEU A 83 2.68 14.24 11.21
CA LEU A 83 3.45 13.77 12.35
C LEU A 83 4.08 14.93 13.13
N GLU A 84 4.66 15.91 12.45
CA GLU A 84 5.17 17.14 13.08
C GLU A 84 4.09 17.88 13.88
N SER A 85 2.86 17.90 13.40
CA SER A 85 1.75 18.58 14.07
C SER A 85 1.29 17.91 15.38
N LEU A 86 1.68 16.66 15.63
CA LEU A 86 1.39 15.96 16.88
C LEU A 86 2.22 16.52 18.06
N GLY A 87 3.41 17.09 17.81
CA GLY A 87 4.27 17.62 18.87
C GLY A 87 4.46 16.60 20.00
N ASP A 88 4.25 17.02 21.24
CA ASP A 88 4.40 16.18 22.44
C ASP A 88 3.44 14.99 22.50
N ALA A 89 2.33 15.02 21.75
CA ALA A 89 1.39 13.90 21.67
C ALA A 89 1.98 12.69 20.91
N MET A 90 3.07 12.88 20.16
CA MET A 90 3.75 11.83 19.41
C MET A 90 4.13 10.63 20.28
N ASP A 91 4.57 10.87 21.51
CA ASP A 91 5.05 9.81 22.42
C ASP A 91 3.90 9.00 23.04
N ASN A 92 2.68 9.53 22.99
CA ASN A 92 1.47 8.85 23.47
C ASN A 92 0.50 8.53 22.33
N THR A 93 1.01 8.30 21.13
CA THR A 93 0.19 8.01 19.95
C THR A 93 0.64 6.72 19.28
N LEU A 94 -0.30 5.79 19.13
CA LEU A 94 -0.13 4.65 18.22
C LEU A 94 -0.34 5.16 16.78
N ILE A 95 0.70 5.05 15.97
CA ILE A 95 0.67 5.45 14.56
C ILE A 95 0.74 4.19 13.69
N VAL A 96 -0.25 4.02 12.81
CA VAL A 96 -0.27 2.91 11.85
C VAL A 96 -0.40 3.50 10.45
N TYR A 97 0.51 3.14 9.57
CA TYR A 97 0.48 3.46 8.15
C TYR A 97 0.30 2.19 7.33
N THR A 98 -0.71 2.18 6.47
CA THR A 98 -1.01 1.05 5.60
C THR A 98 -1.76 1.50 4.34
N SER A 99 -2.10 0.55 3.47
CA SER A 99 -2.94 0.74 2.29
C SER A 99 -4.05 -0.31 2.27
N ASP A 100 -5.15 -0.02 1.57
CA ASP A 100 -6.25 -0.98 1.35
C ASP A 100 -5.88 -2.10 0.38
N HIS A 101 -5.08 -1.80 -0.63
CA HIS A 101 -4.54 -2.73 -1.62
C HIS A 101 -3.35 -2.10 -2.35
N GLY A 102 -2.64 -2.90 -3.12
CA GLY A 102 -1.57 -2.44 -4.01
C GLY A 102 -2.07 -2.07 -5.42
N GLU A 103 -1.14 -2.05 -6.38
CA GLU A 103 -1.39 -1.70 -7.77
C GLU A 103 -0.44 -2.49 -8.68
N MET A 104 -0.96 -3.07 -9.76
CA MET A 104 -0.18 -3.91 -10.67
C MET A 104 0.86 -3.15 -11.48
N LEU A 105 0.62 -1.89 -11.83
CA LEU A 105 1.55 -1.00 -12.55
C LEU A 105 2.19 -1.62 -13.80
N GLY A 106 1.46 -2.50 -14.49
CA GLY A 106 1.94 -3.23 -15.66
C GLY A 106 2.56 -4.59 -15.38
N ASP A 107 2.82 -4.92 -14.12
CA ASP A 107 3.29 -6.25 -13.75
C ASP A 107 2.26 -7.30 -14.18
N TYR A 108 2.76 -8.44 -14.66
CA TYR A 108 1.92 -9.49 -15.29
C TYR A 108 1.05 -8.93 -16.42
N GLY A 109 1.48 -7.88 -17.11
CA GLY A 109 0.73 -7.24 -18.19
C GLY A 109 -0.60 -6.62 -17.76
N SER A 110 -0.78 -6.32 -16.48
CA SER A 110 -2.03 -5.84 -15.91
C SER A 110 -1.89 -4.49 -15.21
N VAL A 111 -2.97 -3.74 -15.16
CA VAL A 111 -3.10 -2.47 -14.45
C VAL A 111 -4.27 -2.56 -13.48
N GLY A 112 -4.19 -1.87 -12.37
CA GLY A 112 -5.19 -1.92 -11.30
C GLY A 112 -4.88 -3.05 -10.31
N LYS A 113 -5.93 -3.63 -9.79
CA LYS A 113 -5.94 -4.66 -8.73
C LYS A 113 -6.95 -5.74 -9.11
N ARG A 114 -7.57 -6.41 -8.17
CA ARG A 114 -8.57 -7.51 -8.32
C ARG A 114 -7.91 -8.83 -8.73
N THR A 115 -6.80 -9.09 -8.12
CA THR A 115 -6.03 -10.32 -8.24
C THR A 115 -5.36 -10.62 -6.89
N MET A 116 -4.97 -11.86 -6.68
CA MET A 116 -4.20 -12.26 -5.49
C MET A 116 -2.69 -12.27 -5.74
N LEU A 117 -2.22 -11.61 -6.82
CA LEU A 117 -0.81 -11.45 -7.09
C LEU A 117 -0.16 -10.41 -6.17
N ASN A 118 1.09 -10.62 -5.81
CA ASN A 118 1.83 -9.79 -4.84
C ASN A 118 1.70 -8.28 -5.07
N PRO A 119 1.80 -7.73 -6.29
CA PRO A 119 1.67 -6.29 -6.48
C PRO A 119 0.32 -5.71 -6.02
N ALA A 120 -0.73 -6.53 -5.97
CA ALA A 120 -2.05 -6.13 -5.53
C ALA A 120 -2.32 -6.39 -4.04
N VAL A 121 -1.73 -7.44 -3.44
CA VAL A 121 -2.07 -7.88 -2.08
C VAL A 121 -0.97 -7.61 -1.05
N LYS A 122 0.30 -7.51 -1.47
CA LYS A 122 1.41 -7.22 -0.56
C LYS A 122 1.51 -5.71 -0.34
N ILE A 123 0.84 -5.23 0.71
CA ILE A 123 0.79 -3.82 1.09
C ILE A 123 1.74 -3.53 2.26
N PRO A 124 2.17 -2.27 2.45
CA PRO A 124 2.96 -1.89 3.60
C PRO A 124 2.10 -1.92 4.88
N LEU A 125 2.72 -2.29 5.99
CA LEU A 125 2.22 -2.05 7.33
C LEU A 125 3.39 -1.52 8.17
N LEU A 126 3.32 -0.25 8.56
CA LEU A 126 4.31 0.39 9.42
C LEU A 126 3.63 0.79 10.72
N VAL A 127 4.28 0.48 11.84
CA VAL A 127 3.75 0.79 13.18
C VAL A 127 4.80 1.55 13.96
N LYS A 128 4.39 2.66 14.60
CA LYS A 128 5.14 3.35 15.64
C LYS A 128 4.28 3.41 16.90
N TRP A 129 4.80 2.87 17.98
CA TRP A 129 4.14 2.91 19.29
C TRP A 129 5.18 2.97 20.40
N ALA A 130 5.47 4.16 20.85
CA ALA A 130 6.53 4.41 21.82
C ALA A 130 6.32 3.60 23.10
N GLY A 131 7.39 2.90 23.56
CA GLY A 131 7.35 2.06 24.76
C GLY A 131 6.65 0.70 24.60
N ASN A 132 6.05 0.41 23.44
CA ASN A 132 5.35 -0.87 23.17
C ASN A 132 5.91 -1.64 21.98
N VAL A 133 6.55 -0.96 21.03
CA VAL A 133 7.18 -1.58 19.87
C VAL A 133 8.62 -1.12 19.75
N GLU A 134 9.54 -2.08 19.64
CA GLU A 134 10.96 -1.78 19.47
C GLU A 134 11.24 -1.10 18.14
N PRO A 135 11.99 0.02 18.11
CA PRO A 135 12.35 0.72 16.89
C PRO A 135 13.16 -0.14 15.93
N ASN A 136 12.99 0.09 14.64
CA ASN A 136 13.75 -0.57 13.57
C ASN A 136 13.61 -2.10 13.55
N THR A 137 12.55 -2.64 14.13
CA THR A 137 12.23 -4.07 14.04
C THR A 137 11.50 -4.38 12.73
N GLN A 138 11.89 -5.48 12.09
CA GLN A 138 11.18 -6.05 10.96
C GLN A 138 10.55 -7.37 11.41
N ILE A 139 9.27 -7.55 11.11
CA ILE A 139 8.50 -8.75 11.43
C ILE A 139 8.06 -9.39 10.13
N ASP A 140 8.45 -10.65 9.90
CA ASP A 140 8.17 -11.40 8.66
C ASP A 140 6.88 -12.23 8.75
N THR A 141 6.22 -12.26 9.91
CA THR A 141 4.94 -12.94 10.09
C THR A 141 3.86 -12.30 9.19
N PRO A 142 3.18 -13.07 8.33
CA PRO A 142 2.09 -12.54 7.54
C PRO A 142 0.94 -12.05 8.40
N VAL A 143 0.48 -10.84 8.10
CA VAL A 143 -0.64 -10.18 8.79
C VAL A 143 -1.66 -9.67 7.78
N SER A 144 -2.84 -9.32 8.25
CA SER A 144 -3.97 -8.86 7.43
C SER A 144 -4.51 -7.52 7.92
N LEU A 145 -5.18 -6.78 7.04
CA LEU A 145 -5.95 -5.59 7.46
C LEU A 145 -7.06 -5.92 8.46
N LEU A 146 -7.54 -7.17 8.47
CA LEU A 146 -8.53 -7.64 9.46
C LEU A 146 -7.99 -7.57 10.89
N ASP A 147 -6.67 -7.67 11.06
CA ASP A 147 -6.00 -7.68 12.36
C ASP A 147 -5.95 -6.29 13.01
N LEU A 148 -6.15 -5.23 12.23
CA LEU A 148 -6.14 -3.86 12.75
C LEU A 148 -7.32 -3.58 13.68
N PHE A 149 -8.50 -4.11 13.39
CA PHE A 149 -9.69 -3.85 14.20
C PHE A 149 -9.54 -4.39 15.63
N PRO A 150 -9.24 -5.68 15.87
CA PRO A 150 -9.05 -6.19 17.22
C PRO A 150 -7.86 -5.52 17.92
N THR A 151 -6.79 -5.20 17.20
CA THR A 151 -5.64 -4.46 17.76
C THR A 151 -6.05 -3.09 18.28
N PHE A 152 -6.77 -2.30 17.50
CA PHE A 152 -7.25 -0.98 17.93
C PHE A 152 -8.27 -1.05 19.07
N ALA A 153 -9.16 -2.04 19.05
CA ALA A 153 -10.11 -2.26 20.12
C ALA A 153 -9.39 -2.54 21.46
N HIS A 154 -8.39 -3.40 21.44
CA HIS A 154 -7.58 -3.71 22.61
C HIS A 154 -6.85 -2.45 23.12
N VAL A 155 -6.14 -1.73 22.26
CA VAL A 155 -5.42 -0.49 22.63
C VAL A 155 -6.37 0.56 23.22
N ALA A 156 -7.61 0.63 22.75
CA ALA A 156 -8.65 1.53 23.26
C ALA A 156 -9.31 1.02 24.56
N GLY A 157 -8.95 -0.16 25.07
CA GLY A 157 -9.62 -0.79 26.22
C GLY A 157 -11.07 -1.19 25.93
N ALA A 158 -11.42 -1.38 24.66
CA ALA A 158 -12.74 -1.80 24.22
C ALA A 158 -12.77 -3.33 24.06
N GLU A 159 -13.70 -3.99 24.75
CA GLU A 159 -13.95 -5.41 24.48
C GLU A 159 -14.58 -5.52 23.08
N PRO A 160 -13.97 -6.30 22.17
CA PRO A 160 -14.59 -6.57 20.87
C PRO A 160 -15.93 -7.28 21.12
N THR A 161 -17.03 -6.57 20.92
CA THR A 161 -18.34 -7.17 21.02
C THR A 161 -18.50 -8.21 19.93
N ALA A 162 -18.26 -9.46 20.30
CA ALA A 162 -18.55 -10.74 19.65
C ALA A 162 -18.48 -10.86 18.13
N PRO A 163 -18.39 -11.97 17.56
CA PRO A 163 -17.45 -12.54 16.59
C PRO A 163 -17.40 -11.79 15.25
N LEU A 164 -17.25 -10.48 15.27
CA LEU A 164 -17.23 -9.62 14.09
C LEU A 164 -15.83 -9.51 13.45
N SER A 165 -14.81 -10.08 14.07
CA SER A 165 -13.46 -10.04 13.52
C SER A 165 -12.85 -11.44 13.46
N GLU A 166 -12.47 -11.86 12.25
CA GLU A 166 -11.62 -13.02 12.04
C GLU A 166 -10.13 -12.66 12.22
N GLY A 167 -9.84 -11.37 12.46
CA GLY A 167 -8.49 -10.85 12.64
C GLY A 167 -7.91 -11.18 14.01
N LEU A 168 -6.59 -11.16 14.09
CA LEU A 168 -5.79 -11.37 15.30
C LEU A 168 -5.35 -10.02 15.88
N ASP A 169 -5.15 -9.97 17.19
CA ASP A 169 -4.51 -8.82 17.82
C ASP A 169 -3.01 -8.84 17.53
N LEU A 170 -2.52 -7.79 16.89
CA LEU A 170 -1.12 -7.68 16.48
C LEU A 170 -0.16 -7.39 17.64
N GLN A 171 -0.64 -7.07 18.83
CA GLN A 171 0.24 -6.81 19.98
C GLN A 171 1.16 -7.98 20.30
N GLN A 172 0.65 -9.21 20.25
CA GLN A 172 1.45 -10.42 20.50
C GLN A 172 2.57 -10.58 19.46
N ILE A 173 2.27 -10.28 18.20
CA ILE A 173 3.25 -10.34 17.11
C ILE A 173 4.30 -9.22 17.25
N MET A 174 3.87 -8.04 17.70
CA MET A 174 4.75 -6.86 17.86
C MET A 174 5.66 -6.97 19.10
N SER A 175 5.25 -7.73 20.14
CA SER A 175 6.07 -7.98 21.33
C SER A 175 7.12 -9.07 21.13
N GLY A 176 7.06 -9.81 20.02
CA GLY A 176 8.00 -10.90 19.74
C GLY A 176 7.66 -12.23 20.45
N GLU A 177 6.41 -12.40 20.90
CA GLU A 177 5.87 -13.64 21.46
C GLU A 177 5.30 -14.59 20.40
#